data_c4ad382e92e79493efea242a74725363
#
_entry.id   c4ad382e92e79493efea242a74725363
#
_cell.length_a   1.000
_cell.length_b   1.000
_cell.length_c   1.000
_cell.angle_alpha   90.00
_cell.angle_beta   90.00
_cell.angle_gamma   90.00
#
_symmetry.space_group_name_H-M   'P 1'
#
loop_
_entity.id
_entity.type
_entity.pdbx_description
1 polymer ?
#
loop_
_entity_poly.entity_id
_entity_poly.type
_entity_poly.pdbx_seq_one_letter_code
_entity_poly.pdbx_strand_id
1 'polypeptide(L)'
;MAITWLSSYPKSGNTWVRFMIANMLAGPLDSTEHLQAIVPDMHEPLTPVQRRRWAAMPRQVTKTHHVYRPGEPYEGRTAGVISVVRNPLDVLASGMNFRLLTRPGQQREAEADAEAARRGYVDAYLRAGGDPAWIAVGFGSWAEHVRSWQAAAERFRTLRLRYEDILADPLAAAGAVRGFLGLEMDDASLEAVVEASSFSRMREIEQREVSERRPGFFRERHKTGVASRGVWFTNRGSSGGGRAALTEQEIGRAIETFGGLMAELGYAEPGGGD
;
A
#
# COMPACT_ATOMS: atom_id res chain seq x y z
N MET A 1 -3.57 21.42 13.69
CA MET A 1 -3.17 20.02 13.95
C MET A 1 -2.28 19.59 12.82
N ALA A 2 -1.06 19.15 13.11
CA ALA A 2 -0.07 18.73 12.12
C ALA A 2 -0.25 17.25 11.80
N ILE A 3 -0.15 16.85 10.52
CA ILE A 3 -0.44 15.51 10.02
C ILE A 3 0.84 14.91 9.43
N THR A 4 1.15 13.68 9.79
CA THR A 4 2.12 12.87 9.06
C THR A 4 1.39 12.09 7.97
N TRP A 5 1.79 12.26 6.72
CA TRP A 5 1.20 11.55 5.60
C TRP A 5 1.87 10.20 5.42
N LEU A 6 1.07 9.13 5.38
CA LEU A 6 1.50 7.83 4.91
C LEU A 6 1.14 7.72 3.43
N SER A 7 2.09 8.02 2.57
CA SER A 7 1.88 8.03 1.12
C SER A 7 2.41 6.76 0.46
N SER A 8 1.72 6.29 -0.54
CA SER A 8 2.21 5.24 -1.45
C SER A 8 1.36 5.20 -2.72
N TYR A 9 1.95 4.76 -3.81
CA TYR A 9 1.13 4.26 -4.92
C TYR A 9 0.31 3.04 -4.45
N PRO A 10 -0.93 2.82 -4.93
CA PRO A 10 -1.70 1.65 -4.53
C PRO A 10 -0.92 0.35 -4.71
N LYS A 11 -1.11 -0.61 -3.80
CA LYS A 11 -0.44 -1.92 -3.78
C LYS A 11 1.07 -1.93 -3.48
N SER A 12 1.62 -0.82 -2.99
CA SER A 12 3.03 -0.72 -2.56
C SER A 12 3.28 -1.11 -1.10
N GLY A 13 2.34 -1.75 -0.42
CA GLY A 13 2.53 -2.18 0.98
C GLY A 13 1.97 -1.20 2.03
N ASN A 14 1.21 -0.19 1.61
CA ASN A 14 0.60 0.80 2.50
C ASN A 14 -0.15 0.16 3.67
N THR A 15 -0.97 -0.87 3.42
CA THR A 15 -1.75 -1.53 4.46
C THR A 15 -0.87 -2.12 5.55
N TRP A 16 0.28 -2.69 5.21
CA TRP A 16 1.23 -3.22 6.18
C TRP A 16 1.80 -2.13 7.09
N VAL A 17 2.32 -1.06 6.50
CA VAL A 17 2.85 0.09 7.27
C VAL A 17 1.73 0.77 8.07
N ARG A 18 0.53 0.87 7.53
CA ARG A 18 -0.66 1.39 8.22
C ARG A 18 -1.01 0.56 9.45
N PHE A 19 -0.93 -0.77 9.36
CA PHE A 19 -1.09 -1.69 10.49
C PHE A 19 -0.02 -1.50 11.54
N MET A 20 1.25 -1.44 11.12
CA MET A 20 2.39 -1.20 11.99
C MET A 20 2.22 0.11 12.78
N ILE A 21 1.88 1.20 12.10
CA ILE A 21 1.62 2.49 12.74
C ILE A 21 0.41 2.42 13.68
N ALA A 22 -0.68 1.77 13.28
CA ALA A 22 -1.87 1.65 14.11
C ALA A 22 -1.59 0.84 15.38
N ASN A 23 -0.81 -0.24 15.28
CA ASN A 23 -0.36 -1.03 16.44
C ASN A 23 0.57 -0.22 17.37
N MET A 24 1.43 0.66 16.83
CA MET A 24 2.24 1.58 17.63
C MET A 24 1.40 2.61 18.38
N LEU A 25 0.34 3.12 17.76
CA LEU A 25 -0.47 4.21 18.31
C LEU A 25 -1.57 3.75 19.29
N ALA A 26 -2.07 2.54 19.12
CA ALA A 26 -3.26 2.07 19.83
C ALA A 26 -3.10 0.68 20.46
N GLY A 27 -1.93 0.05 20.35
CA GLY A 27 -1.68 -1.32 20.74
C GLY A 27 -2.11 -2.35 19.68
N PRO A 28 -1.81 -3.63 19.90
CA PRO A 28 -2.09 -4.70 18.95
C PRO A 28 -3.55 -4.77 18.55
N LEU A 29 -3.80 -4.76 17.22
CA LEU A 29 -5.14 -4.86 16.66
C LEU A 29 -5.51 -6.33 16.43
N ASP A 30 -6.72 -6.69 16.83
CA ASP A 30 -7.36 -7.98 16.53
C ASP A 30 -8.44 -7.89 15.44
N SER A 31 -8.74 -6.68 14.98
CA SER A 31 -9.70 -6.35 13.93
C SER A 31 -9.30 -5.08 13.20
N THR A 32 -9.74 -4.92 11.96
CA THR A 32 -9.55 -3.68 11.19
C THR A 32 -10.70 -2.68 11.34
N GLU A 33 -11.71 -2.97 12.13
CA GLU A 33 -12.88 -2.11 12.33
C GLU A 33 -12.50 -0.68 12.75
N HIS A 34 -11.48 -0.55 13.60
CA HIS A 34 -11.05 0.75 14.11
C HIS A 34 -9.89 1.39 13.35
N LEU A 35 -9.37 0.70 12.33
CA LEU A 35 -8.21 1.18 11.58
C LEU A 35 -8.44 2.59 10.98
N GLN A 36 -9.68 2.86 10.50
CA GLN A 36 -10.06 4.17 9.98
C GLN A 36 -10.09 5.27 11.05
N ALA A 37 -10.25 4.91 12.31
CA ALA A 37 -10.25 5.86 13.42
C ALA A 37 -8.85 6.09 14.05
N ILE A 38 -7.84 5.29 13.66
CA ILE A 38 -6.46 5.38 14.18
C ILE A 38 -5.55 6.00 13.12
N VAL A 39 -5.54 5.41 11.92
CA VAL A 39 -4.80 5.89 10.74
C VAL A 39 -5.79 5.98 9.57
N PRO A 40 -6.55 7.07 9.45
CA PRO A 40 -7.57 7.20 8.40
C PRO A 40 -6.99 7.16 7.00
N ASP A 41 -7.80 6.62 6.09
CA ASP A 41 -7.64 6.79 4.65
C ASP A 41 -8.32 8.11 4.25
N MET A 42 -7.58 9.06 3.67
CA MET A 42 -8.14 10.35 3.28
C MET A 42 -9.21 10.25 2.19
N HIS A 43 -9.27 9.12 1.47
CA HIS A 43 -10.28 8.88 0.42
C HIS A 43 -11.63 8.41 0.99
N GLU A 44 -11.70 8.16 2.30
CA GLU A 44 -12.91 7.71 3.00
C GLU A 44 -13.30 8.74 4.07
N PRO A 45 -14.56 9.22 4.07
CA PRO A 45 -15.00 10.20 5.06
C PRO A 45 -14.96 9.62 6.47
N LEU A 46 -14.50 10.43 7.43
CA LEU A 46 -14.55 10.08 8.85
C LEU A 46 -15.91 10.44 9.45
N THR A 47 -16.49 9.51 10.20
CA THR A 47 -17.59 9.83 11.10
C THR A 47 -17.10 10.77 12.22
N PRO A 48 -18.01 11.50 12.91
CA PRO A 48 -17.62 12.37 14.03
C PRO A 48 -16.88 11.61 15.15
N VAL A 49 -17.24 10.34 15.41
CA VAL A 49 -16.59 9.50 16.41
C VAL A 49 -15.17 9.13 15.97
N GLN A 50 -14.99 8.68 14.75
CA GLN A 50 -13.68 8.34 14.19
C GLN A 50 -12.76 9.56 14.17
N ARG A 51 -13.28 10.74 13.80
CA ARG A 51 -12.52 11.99 13.79
C ARG A 51 -12.02 12.37 15.18
N ARG A 52 -12.88 12.25 16.21
CA ARG A 52 -12.47 12.50 17.59
C ARG A 52 -11.38 11.53 18.06
N ARG A 53 -11.55 10.23 17.75
CA ARG A 53 -10.56 9.21 18.11
C ARG A 53 -9.21 9.46 17.44
N TRP A 54 -9.20 9.71 16.13
CA TRP A 54 -7.99 10.08 15.39
C TRP A 54 -7.31 11.33 15.96
N ALA A 55 -8.08 12.36 16.28
CA ALA A 55 -7.55 13.60 16.86
C ALA A 55 -6.93 13.41 18.25
N ALA A 56 -7.33 12.37 18.99
CA ALA A 56 -6.80 12.02 20.29
C ALA A 56 -5.55 11.11 20.23
N MET A 57 -5.15 10.61 19.04
CA MET A 57 -3.93 9.80 18.91
C MET A 57 -2.67 10.61 19.26
N PRO A 58 -1.62 9.98 19.81
CA PRO A 58 -0.34 10.66 20.13
C PRO A 58 0.28 11.33 18.91
N ARG A 59 0.06 10.79 17.74
CA ARG A 59 0.43 11.37 16.43
C ARG A 59 -0.71 11.20 15.44
N GLN A 60 -0.98 12.24 14.67
CA GLN A 60 -1.99 12.20 13.61
C GLN A 60 -1.33 11.73 12.32
N VAL A 61 -1.55 10.47 12.00
CA VAL A 61 -1.12 9.89 10.73
C VAL A 61 -2.33 9.69 9.84
N THR A 62 -2.21 10.02 8.55
CA THR A 62 -3.28 9.86 7.56
C THR A 62 -2.71 9.25 6.29
N LYS A 63 -3.36 8.21 5.79
CA LYS A 63 -2.97 7.52 4.56
C LYS A 63 -3.50 8.26 3.34
N THR A 64 -2.66 8.35 2.29
CA THR A 64 -3.03 8.86 0.97
C THR A 64 -2.45 8.02 -0.17
N HIS A 65 -3.14 8.05 -1.32
CA HIS A 65 -2.65 7.55 -2.61
C HIS A 65 -2.57 8.66 -3.66
N HIS A 66 -3.02 9.88 -3.37
CA HIS A 66 -2.89 10.99 -4.31
C HIS A 66 -1.43 11.33 -4.56
N VAL A 67 -1.16 11.83 -5.77
CA VAL A 67 0.09 12.53 -6.05
C VAL A 67 0.18 13.77 -5.15
N TYR A 68 1.39 14.09 -4.70
CA TYR A 68 1.61 15.36 -4.03
C TYR A 68 1.55 16.49 -5.05
N ARG A 69 0.82 17.56 -4.70
CA ARG A 69 0.80 18.81 -5.45
C ARG A 69 1.02 19.96 -4.47
N PRO A 70 1.95 20.88 -4.75
CA PRO A 70 2.11 22.07 -3.93
C PRO A 70 0.81 22.85 -3.78
N GLY A 71 0.52 23.34 -2.58
CA GLY A 71 -0.66 24.15 -2.30
C GLY A 71 -1.91 23.41 -1.87
N GLU A 72 -2.02 22.08 -2.08
CA GLU A 72 -3.25 21.32 -1.78
C GLU A 72 -2.98 19.99 -1.08
N PRO A 73 -3.93 19.58 -0.31
CA PRO A 73 -4.47 20.11 0.96
C PRO A 73 -3.43 19.98 2.07
N TYR A 74 -2.20 19.71 1.63
CA TYR A 74 -1.13 19.12 2.42
C TYR A 74 -0.30 20.19 3.16
N GLU A 75 -0.03 21.35 2.52
CA GLU A 75 1.05 22.23 2.96
C GLU A 75 0.87 22.83 4.36
N GLY A 76 -0.27 23.38 4.67
CA GLY A 76 -0.49 24.08 5.94
C GLY A 76 -0.60 23.18 7.18
N ARG A 77 -0.56 21.84 7.01
CA ARG A 77 -0.77 20.87 8.09
C ARG A 77 0.23 19.73 8.10
N THR A 78 1.22 19.72 7.21
CA THR A 78 2.15 18.61 7.11
C THR A 78 3.22 18.69 8.19
N ALA A 79 3.30 17.67 9.06
CA ALA A 79 4.39 17.46 10.00
C ALA A 79 5.54 16.65 9.39
N GLY A 80 5.22 15.79 8.43
CA GLY A 80 6.18 14.94 7.73
C GLY A 80 5.49 13.93 6.82
N VAL A 81 6.29 13.17 6.11
CA VAL A 81 5.84 12.16 5.14
C VAL A 81 6.55 10.83 5.40
N ILE A 82 5.78 9.77 5.49
CA ILE A 82 6.26 8.38 5.37
C ILE A 82 5.85 7.92 3.97
N SER A 83 6.80 7.75 3.07
CA SER A 83 6.56 7.34 1.69
C SER A 83 6.97 5.89 1.48
N VAL A 84 6.02 5.05 1.05
CA VAL A 84 6.26 3.64 0.77
C VAL A 84 6.32 3.43 -0.73
N VAL A 85 7.44 2.91 -1.23
CA VAL A 85 7.66 2.57 -2.63
C VAL A 85 7.81 1.07 -2.79
N ARG A 86 7.50 0.55 -3.97
CA ARG A 86 7.61 -0.88 -4.32
C ARG A 86 7.94 -1.02 -5.79
N ASN A 87 8.61 -2.12 -6.14
CA ASN A 87 8.88 -2.48 -7.53
C ASN A 87 7.58 -2.44 -8.36
N PRO A 88 7.53 -1.69 -9.49
CA PRO A 88 6.31 -1.51 -10.28
C PRO A 88 5.79 -2.80 -10.91
N LEU A 89 6.64 -3.80 -11.17
CA LEU A 89 6.21 -5.11 -11.65
C LEU A 89 5.39 -5.84 -10.59
N ASP A 90 5.83 -5.78 -9.33
CA ASP A 90 5.09 -6.36 -8.20
C ASP A 90 3.79 -5.59 -7.92
N VAL A 91 3.80 -4.27 -8.11
CA VAL A 91 2.60 -3.43 -8.00
C VAL A 91 1.57 -3.83 -9.05
N LEU A 92 1.99 -4.02 -10.31
CA LEU A 92 1.14 -4.47 -11.41
C LEU A 92 0.50 -5.81 -11.08
N ALA A 93 1.30 -6.83 -10.70
CA ALA A 93 0.80 -8.15 -10.34
C ALA A 93 -0.17 -8.11 -9.15
N SER A 94 0.13 -7.30 -8.13
CA SER A 94 -0.76 -7.10 -6.99
C SER A 94 -2.04 -6.34 -7.36
N GLY A 95 -1.99 -5.47 -8.36
CA GLY A 95 -3.14 -4.76 -8.92
C GLY A 95 -4.13 -5.69 -9.60
N MET A 96 -3.66 -6.66 -10.37
CA MET A 96 -4.50 -7.71 -10.97
C MET A 96 -5.32 -8.45 -9.91
N ASN A 97 -4.64 -8.93 -8.85
CA ASN A 97 -5.30 -9.61 -7.74
C ASN A 97 -6.35 -8.73 -7.05
N PHE A 98 -6.02 -7.46 -6.82
CA PHE A 98 -6.93 -6.51 -6.17
C PHE A 98 -8.19 -6.25 -7.01
N ARG A 99 -8.09 -6.22 -8.33
CA ARG A 99 -9.25 -6.05 -9.22
C ARG A 99 -10.21 -7.24 -9.14
N LEU A 100 -9.68 -8.46 -9.05
CA LEU A 100 -10.51 -9.66 -8.86
C LEU A 100 -11.32 -9.57 -7.56
N LEU A 101 -10.74 -9.02 -6.49
CA LEU A 101 -11.43 -8.84 -5.21
C LEU A 101 -12.51 -7.78 -5.22
N THR A 102 -12.29 -6.68 -5.95
CA THR A 102 -13.08 -5.45 -5.76
C THR A 102 -14.03 -5.14 -6.90
N ARG A 103 -13.85 -5.76 -8.08
CA ARG A 103 -14.60 -5.44 -9.31
C ARG A 103 -15.30 -6.68 -9.88
N PRO A 104 -16.61 -6.86 -9.59
CA PRO A 104 -17.37 -8.04 -10.05
C PRO A 104 -17.37 -8.23 -11.57
N GLY A 105 -17.37 -7.16 -12.36
CA GLY A 105 -17.29 -7.25 -13.82
C GLY A 105 -15.99 -7.87 -14.29
N GLN A 106 -14.87 -7.40 -13.79
CA GLN A 106 -13.54 -7.92 -14.14
C GLN A 106 -13.30 -9.35 -13.63
N GLN A 107 -13.93 -9.72 -12.52
CA GLN A 107 -13.94 -11.10 -12.08
C GLN A 107 -14.63 -12.01 -13.10
N ARG A 108 -15.80 -11.61 -13.65
CA ARG A 108 -16.55 -12.40 -14.66
C ARG A 108 -15.76 -12.50 -15.97
N GLU A 109 -15.08 -11.43 -16.40
CA GLU A 109 -14.19 -11.46 -17.56
C GLU A 109 -13.05 -12.46 -17.36
N ALA A 110 -12.40 -12.44 -16.18
CA ALA A 110 -11.35 -13.38 -15.83
C ALA A 110 -11.85 -14.83 -15.69
N GLU A 111 -13.11 -15.04 -15.36
CA GLU A 111 -13.73 -16.38 -15.35
C GLU A 111 -14.03 -16.90 -16.76
N ALA A 112 -14.39 -16.01 -17.67
CA ALA A 112 -14.66 -16.36 -19.07
C ALA A 112 -13.38 -16.60 -19.88
N ASP A 113 -12.36 -15.73 -19.73
CA ASP A 113 -11.03 -15.87 -20.34
C ASP A 113 -9.99 -15.16 -19.48
N ALA A 114 -9.36 -15.93 -18.58
CA ALA A 114 -8.37 -15.42 -17.65
C ALA A 114 -7.14 -14.82 -18.34
N GLU A 115 -6.70 -15.39 -19.44
CA GLU A 115 -5.52 -14.93 -20.16
C GLU A 115 -5.80 -13.64 -20.94
N ALA A 116 -6.95 -13.52 -21.60
CA ALA A 116 -7.34 -12.28 -22.26
C ALA A 116 -7.52 -11.14 -21.25
N ALA A 117 -8.15 -11.40 -20.10
CA ALA A 117 -8.32 -10.44 -19.03
C ALA A 117 -6.97 -10.00 -18.45
N ARG A 118 -6.02 -10.93 -18.22
CA ARG A 118 -4.66 -10.64 -17.80
C ARG A 118 -3.94 -9.73 -18.79
N ARG A 119 -3.89 -10.13 -20.07
CA ARG A 119 -3.24 -9.34 -21.13
C ARG A 119 -3.84 -7.95 -21.23
N GLY A 120 -5.16 -7.83 -21.27
CA GLY A 120 -5.86 -6.55 -21.34
C GLY A 120 -5.49 -5.62 -20.19
N TYR A 121 -5.37 -6.16 -18.97
CA TYR A 121 -4.93 -5.39 -17.81
C TYR A 121 -3.47 -4.94 -17.92
N VAL A 122 -2.55 -5.85 -18.25
CA VAL A 122 -1.13 -5.55 -18.40
C VAL A 122 -0.92 -4.49 -19.46
N ASP A 123 -1.56 -4.63 -20.62
CA ASP A 123 -1.47 -3.67 -21.73
C ASP A 123 -1.96 -2.28 -21.33
N ALA A 124 -3.09 -2.19 -20.65
CA ALA A 124 -3.64 -0.91 -20.18
C ALA A 124 -2.73 -0.27 -19.15
N TYR A 125 -2.19 -1.07 -18.21
CA TYR A 125 -1.30 -0.60 -17.15
C TYR A 125 0.02 -0.07 -17.70
N LEU A 126 0.69 -0.83 -18.59
CA LEU A 126 1.97 -0.43 -19.18
C LEU A 126 1.82 0.80 -20.08
N ARG A 127 0.75 0.87 -20.88
CA ARG A 127 0.49 2.02 -21.76
C ARG A 127 0.27 3.32 -20.95
N ALA A 128 -0.42 3.24 -19.81
CA ALA A 128 -0.73 4.39 -18.98
C ALA A 128 0.35 4.68 -17.92
N GLY A 129 1.35 3.80 -17.75
CA GLY A 129 2.33 3.89 -16.66
C GLY A 129 1.74 3.61 -15.28
N GLY A 130 0.57 2.96 -15.22
CA GLY A 130 -0.16 2.68 -13.99
C GLY A 130 -1.59 2.19 -14.26
N ASP A 131 -2.35 1.87 -13.21
CA ASP A 131 -3.75 1.48 -13.37
C ASP A 131 -4.60 2.68 -13.82
N PRO A 132 -5.24 2.63 -15.01
CA PRO A 132 -6.01 3.77 -15.53
C PRO A 132 -7.11 4.25 -14.58
N ALA A 133 -7.70 3.36 -13.79
CA ALA A 133 -8.73 3.75 -12.84
C ALA A 133 -8.16 4.49 -11.61
N TRP A 134 -6.93 4.21 -11.22
CA TRP A 134 -6.25 4.96 -10.17
C TRP A 134 -5.77 6.32 -10.68
N ILE A 135 -5.30 6.38 -11.93
CA ILE A 135 -4.95 7.65 -12.58
C ILE A 135 -6.17 8.57 -12.66
N ALA A 136 -7.32 8.05 -13.06
CA ALA A 136 -8.57 8.81 -13.18
C ALA A 136 -9.07 9.43 -11.87
N VAL A 137 -8.71 8.86 -10.72
CA VAL A 137 -9.06 9.39 -9.39
C VAL A 137 -7.93 10.21 -8.74
N GLY A 138 -6.90 10.59 -9.50
CA GLY A 138 -5.86 11.51 -9.04
C GLY A 138 -4.67 10.85 -8.33
N PHE A 139 -4.50 9.52 -8.46
CA PHE A 139 -3.32 8.84 -7.90
C PHE A 139 -2.10 8.91 -8.83
N GLY A 140 -2.31 9.35 -10.08
CA GLY A 140 -1.27 9.44 -11.10
C GLY A 140 -0.82 8.09 -11.64
N SER A 141 0.16 8.10 -12.53
CA SER A 141 0.95 6.91 -12.86
C SER A 141 1.87 6.54 -11.69
N TRP A 142 2.48 5.34 -11.74
CA TRP A 142 3.42 4.94 -10.70
C TRP A 142 4.60 5.93 -10.60
N ALA A 143 5.16 6.34 -11.74
CA ALA A 143 6.28 7.26 -11.77
C ALA A 143 5.90 8.67 -11.31
N GLU A 144 4.75 9.21 -11.74
CA GLU A 144 4.24 10.51 -11.27
C GLU A 144 4.03 10.52 -9.77
N HIS A 145 3.42 9.47 -9.21
CA HIS A 145 3.22 9.37 -7.78
C HIS A 145 4.56 9.39 -7.02
N VAL A 146 5.50 8.54 -7.41
CA VAL A 146 6.82 8.45 -6.75
C VAL A 146 7.56 9.79 -6.84
N ARG A 147 7.66 10.38 -8.04
CA ARG A 147 8.37 11.65 -8.25
C ARG A 147 7.71 12.81 -7.50
N SER A 148 6.38 12.85 -7.42
CA SER A 148 5.67 13.89 -6.68
C SER A 148 6.03 13.87 -5.19
N TRP A 149 6.10 12.70 -4.58
CA TRP A 149 6.49 12.56 -3.17
C TRP A 149 8.00 12.64 -2.93
N GLN A 150 8.82 12.41 -3.96
CA GLN A 150 10.25 12.77 -3.92
C GLN A 150 10.43 14.30 -3.85
N ALA A 151 9.70 15.05 -4.67
CA ALA A 151 9.71 16.51 -4.62
C ALA A 151 9.19 17.06 -3.27
N ALA A 152 8.22 16.40 -2.67
CA ALA A 152 7.74 16.76 -1.33
C ALA A 152 8.85 16.69 -0.25
N ALA A 153 9.85 15.83 -0.43
CA ALA A 153 10.98 15.70 0.50
C ALA A 153 11.89 16.95 0.58
N GLU A 154 11.83 17.83 -0.42
CA GLU A 154 12.53 19.13 -0.39
C GLU A 154 11.87 20.11 0.60
N ARG A 155 10.59 19.87 0.93
CA ARG A 155 9.76 20.76 1.76
C ARG A 155 9.41 20.19 3.13
N PHE A 156 9.34 18.87 3.22
CA PHE A 156 8.91 18.18 4.43
C PHE A 156 9.91 17.10 4.83
N ARG A 157 10.10 16.96 6.13
CA ARG A 157 10.81 15.81 6.68
C ARG A 157 10.16 14.52 6.14
N THR A 158 10.95 13.66 5.50
CA THR A 158 10.45 12.47 4.81
C THR A 158 11.22 11.22 5.22
N LEU A 159 10.50 10.16 5.57
CA LEU A 159 10.99 8.80 5.68
C LEU A 159 10.56 8.01 4.45
N ARG A 160 11.51 7.54 3.63
CA ARG A 160 11.22 6.63 2.53
C ARG A 160 11.46 5.20 2.96
N LEU A 161 10.48 4.33 2.71
CA LEU A 161 10.54 2.90 2.95
C LEU A 161 10.35 2.17 1.62
N ARG A 162 11.23 1.24 1.30
CA ARG A 162 10.99 0.28 0.21
C ARG A 162 10.28 -0.93 0.78
N TYR A 163 9.26 -1.40 0.07
CA TYR A 163 8.52 -2.60 0.49
C TYR A 163 9.43 -3.80 0.68
N GLU A 164 10.42 -3.94 -0.18
CA GLU A 164 11.42 -5.01 -0.18
C GLU A 164 12.30 -4.96 1.08
N ASP A 165 12.67 -3.76 1.53
CA ASP A 165 13.47 -3.57 2.76
C ASP A 165 12.62 -3.85 4.01
N ILE A 166 11.34 -3.44 4.00
CA ILE A 166 10.40 -3.80 5.09
C ILE A 166 10.25 -5.31 5.19
N LEU A 167 10.23 -6.01 4.04
CA LEU A 167 10.11 -7.46 3.98
C LEU A 167 11.37 -8.17 4.49
N ALA A 168 12.55 -7.62 4.17
CA ALA A 168 13.84 -8.17 4.60
C ALA A 168 14.07 -7.97 6.10
N ASP A 169 13.74 -6.81 6.65
CA ASP A 169 13.90 -6.49 8.07
C ASP A 169 12.71 -5.63 8.58
N PRO A 170 11.61 -6.30 8.98
CA PRO A 170 10.44 -5.59 9.52
C PRO A 170 10.73 -4.83 10.82
N LEU A 171 11.69 -5.30 11.63
CA LEU A 171 12.05 -4.67 12.91
C LEU A 171 12.79 -3.34 12.67
N ALA A 172 13.77 -3.34 11.78
CA ALA A 172 14.47 -2.12 11.38
C ALA A 172 13.49 -1.09 10.77
N ALA A 173 12.57 -1.53 9.91
CA ALA A 173 11.54 -0.67 9.34
C ALA A 173 10.61 -0.09 10.42
N ALA A 174 10.19 -0.90 11.39
CA ALA A 174 9.38 -0.46 12.54
C ALA A 174 10.16 0.56 13.39
N GLY A 175 11.44 0.31 13.66
CA GLY A 175 12.33 1.24 14.38
C GLY A 175 12.45 2.59 13.68
N ALA A 176 12.59 2.59 12.36
CA ALA A 176 12.64 3.81 11.56
C ALA A 176 11.32 4.60 11.64
N VAL A 177 10.16 3.91 11.57
CA VAL A 177 8.84 4.53 11.73
C VAL A 177 8.66 5.09 13.14
N ARG A 178 9.01 4.32 14.19
CA ARG A 178 8.98 4.77 15.59
C ARG A 178 9.76 6.07 15.78
N GLY A 179 11.03 6.07 15.32
CA GLY A 179 11.91 7.24 15.42
C GLY A 179 11.42 8.44 14.60
N PHE A 180 10.87 8.19 13.40
CA PHE A 180 10.28 9.24 12.58
C PHE A 180 9.06 9.87 13.24
N LEU A 181 8.19 9.09 13.86
CA LEU A 181 7.00 9.59 14.58
C LEU A 181 7.34 10.15 15.95
N GLY A 182 8.57 9.95 16.46
CA GLY A 182 8.97 10.38 17.80
C GLY A 182 8.14 9.71 18.89
N LEU A 183 7.92 8.40 18.76
CA LEU A 183 7.18 7.59 19.73
C LEU A 183 8.16 7.02 20.77
N GLU A 184 7.83 7.19 22.04
CA GLU A 184 8.52 6.52 23.12
C GLU A 184 7.95 5.11 23.26
N MET A 185 8.78 4.13 22.94
CA MET A 185 8.44 2.71 22.93
C MET A 185 9.73 1.92 23.12
N ASP A 186 9.75 0.98 24.03
CA ASP A 186 10.89 0.07 24.21
C ASP A 186 10.97 -0.98 23.11
N ASP A 187 12.08 -1.70 23.05
CA ASP A 187 12.33 -2.66 21.97
C ASP A 187 11.40 -3.88 22.05
N ALA A 188 11.03 -4.33 23.27
CA ALA A 188 10.08 -5.42 23.44
C ALA A 188 8.68 -5.07 22.90
N SER A 189 8.22 -3.82 23.17
CA SER A 189 6.98 -3.31 22.58
C SER A 189 7.05 -3.18 21.06
N LEU A 190 8.23 -2.80 20.53
CA LEU A 190 8.43 -2.71 19.09
C LEU A 190 8.40 -4.10 18.43
N GLU A 191 9.00 -5.12 19.03
CA GLU A 191 8.91 -6.51 18.57
C GLU A 191 7.46 -7.00 18.57
N ALA A 192 6.69 -6.70 19.63
CA ALA A 192 5.26 -7.02 19.69
C ALA A 192 4.44 -6.32 18.58
N VAL A 193 4.78 -5.09 18.20
CA VAL A 193 4.19 -4.39 17.06
C VAL A 193 4.49 -5.10 15.75
N VAL A 194 5.73 -5.55 15.54
CA VAL A 194 6.14 -6.28 14.33
C VAL A 194 5.35 -7.59 14.22
N GLU A 195 5.27 -8.36 15.30
CA GLU A 195 4.50 -9.60 15.33
C GLU A 195 3.00 -9.36 15.06
N ALA A 196 2.38 -8.38 15.73
CA ALA A 196 0.98 -8.00 15.52
C ALA A 196 0.69 -7.47 14.11
N SER A 197 1.72 -7.00 13.40
CA SER A 197 1.65 -6.51 12.02
C SER A 197 2.14 -7.54 11.01
N SER A 198 2.50 -8.75 11.43
CA SER A 198 3.01 -9.78 10.53
C SER A 198 1.99 -10.13 9.44
N PHE A 199 2.50 -10.62 8.31
CA PHE A 199 1.63 -11.02 7.20
C PHE A 199 0.65 -12.14 7.59
N SER A 200 1.12 -13.11 8.40
CA SER A 200 0.29 -14.18 8.97
C SER A 200 -0.83 -13.61 9.82
N ARG A 201 -0.52 -12.68 10.73
CA ARG A 201 -1.51 -12.07 11.59
C ARG A 201 -2.57 -11.25 10.82
N MET A 202 -2.12 -10.45 9.85
CA MET A 202 -3.05 -9.71 8.98
C MET A 202 -3.95 -10.66 8.18
N ARG A 203 -3.42 -11.79 7.70
CA ARG A 203 -4.18 -12.82 6.98
C ARG A 203 -5.22 -13.48 7.89
N GLU A 204 -4.88 -13.80 9.14
CA GLU A 204 -5.83 -14.34 10.11
C GLU A 204 -6.98 -13.37 10.38
N ILE A 205 -6.68 -12.08 10.55
CA ILE A 205 -7.70 -11.04 10.72
C ILE A 205 -8.59 -10.96 9.48
N GLU A 206 -8.01 -10.93 8.28
CA GLU A 206 -8.76 -10.92 7.03
C GLU A 206 -9.71 -12.13 6.91
N GLN A 207 -9.19 -13.34 7.17
CA GLN A 207 -9.98 -14.56 7.12
C GLN A 207 -11.17 -14.51 8.08
N ARG A 208 -10.92 -14.05 9.31
CA ARG A 208 -11.95 -13.92 10.34
C ARG A 208 -13.01 -12.88 9.96
N GLU A 209 -12.61 -11.69 9.51
CA GLU A 209 -13.55 -10.65 9.09
C GLU A 209 -14.42 -11.09 7.92
N VAL A 210 -13.86 -11.83 6.95
CA VAL A 210 -14.59 -12.31 5.78
C VAL A 210 -15.51 -13.49 6.12
N SER A 211 -15.00 -14.52 6.82
CA SER A 211 -15.77 -15.73 7.12
C SER A 211 -16.89 -15.49 8.12
N GLU A 212 -16.64 -14.71 9.16
CA GLU A 212 -17.61 -14.39 10.22
C GLU A 212 -18.43 -13.13 9.90
N ARG A 213 -18.22 -12.52 8.75
CA ARG A 213 -18.91 -11.30 8.30
C ARG A 213 -18.78 -10.14 9.31
N ARG A 214 -17.65 -10.05 10.00
CA ARG A 214 -17.35 -8.94 10.93
C ARG A 214 -17.11 -7.63 10.16
N PRO A 215 -17.49 -6.48 10.73
CA PRO A 215 -17.12 -5.20 10.14
C PRO A 215 -15.59 -5.04 10.12
N GLY A 216 -15.07 -4.41 9.07
CA GLY A 216 -13.64 -4.16 8.96
C GLY A 216 -13.19 -3.87 7.54
N PHE A 217 -12.01 -3.28 7.44
CA PHE A 217 -11.41 -2.90 6.17
C PHE A 217 -11.26 -4.08 5.19
N PHE A 218 -10.83 -5.24 5.66
CA PHE A 218 -10.64 -6.38 4.76
C PHE A 218 -11.96 -6.89 4.21
N ARG A 219 -12.99 -7.05 5.04
CA ARG A 219 -14.29 -7.48 4.57
C ARG A 219 -14.87 -6.53 3.52
N GLU A 220 -14.72 -5.23 3.70
CA GLU A 220 -15.22 -4.22 2.75
C GLU A 220 -14.52 -4.30 1.38
N ARG A 221 -13.33 -4.87 1.31
CA ARG A 221 -12.59 -5.10 0.06
C ARG A 221 -12.98 -6.39 -0.65
N HIS A 222 -13.62 -7.34 0.05
CA HIS A 222 -14.10 -8.61 -0.53
C HIS A 222 -15.50 -8.46 -1.14
N LYS A 223 -15.60 -7.76 -2.28
CA LYS A 223 -16.90 -7.47 -2.94
C LYS A 223 -17.36 -8.55 -3.90
N THR A 224 -16.51 -9.50 -4.26
CA THR A 224 -16.77 -10.48 -5.33
C THR A 224 -16.97 -11.91 -4.83
N GLY A 225 -16.72 -12.17 -3.54
CA GLY A 225 -16.84 -13.52 -2.98
C GLY A 225 -15.69 -14.48 -3.36
N VAL A 226 -14.64 -14.03 -4.02
CA VAL A 226 -13.52 -14.90 -4.48
C VAL A 226 -12.62 -15.43 -3.36
N ALA A 227 -12.85 -15.04 -2.11
CA ALA A 227 -12.16 -15.60 -0.95
C ALA A 227 -12.31 -17.14 -0.86
N SER A 228 -13.46 -17.67 -1.24
CA SER A 228 -13.70 -19.12 -1.31
C SER A 228 -12.81 -19.85 -2.31
N ARG A 229 -12.17 -19.12 -3.23
CA ARG A 229 -11.22 -19.62 -4.22
C ARG A 229 -9.76 -19.26 -3.88
N GLY A 230 -9.50 -18.85 -2.64
CA GLY A 230 -8.15 -18.53 -2.16
C GLY A 230 -7.60 -17.17 -2.60
N VAL A 231 -8.44 -16.28 -3.15
CA VAL A 231 -8.03 -14.92 -3.53
C VAL A 231 -8.26 -13.98 -2.34
N TRP A 232 -7.18 -13.46 -1.79
CA TRP A 232 -7.17 -12.65 -0.59
C TRP A 232 -6.51 -11.29 -0.83
N PHE A 233 -6.87 -10.28 -0.04
CA PHE A 233 -6.26 -8.96 -0.08
C PHE A 233 -4.78 -9.03 0.37
N THR A 234 -4.52 -9.71 1.52
CA THR A 234 -3.19 -10.08 1.96
C THR A 234 -2.70 -11.26 1.13
N ASN A 235 -2.15 -11.02 -0.07
CA ASN A 235 -1.87 -12.07 -1.05
C ASN A 235 -0.65 -12.93 -0.62
N ARG A 236 0.55 -12.65 -1.11
CA ARG A 236 1.73 -13.52 -0.88
C ARG A 236 2.71 -12.99 0.15
N GLY A 237 2.70 -11.67 0.45
CA GLY A 237 3.69 -11.07 1.35
C GLY A 237 5.13 -11.30 0.88
N SER A 238 5.37 -11.27 -0.43
CA SER A 238 6.67 -11.53 -1.05
C SER A 238 7.00 -10.47 -2.09
N SER A 239 8.26 -10.38 -2.48
CA SER A 239 8.75 -9.57 -3.60
C SER A 239 9.21 -10.44 -4.76
N GLY A 240 9.37 -9.86 -5.95
CA GLY A 240 9.86 -10.54 -7.16
C GLY A 240 8.81 -11.34 -7.92
N GLY A 241 7.61 -11.53 -7.37
CA GLY A 241 6.52 -12.26 -8.03
C GLY A 241 5.95 -11.56 -9.27
N GLY A 242 6.20 -10.26 -9.40
CA GLY A 242 5.76 -9.48 -10.56
C GLY A 242 6.42 -9.94 -11.85
N ARG A 243 7.73 -10.23 -11.82
CA ARG A 243 8.43 -10.75 -13.00
C ARG A 243 7.87 -12.11 -13.45
N ALA A 244 7.59 -13.00 -12.53
CA ALA A 244 7.04 -14.32 -12.85
C ALA A 244 5.60 -14.28 -13.39
N ALA A 245 4.89 -13.17 -13.22
CA ALA A 245 3.53 -12.96 -13.71
C ALA A 245 3.46 -12.37 -15.13
N LEU A 246 4.62 -12.01 -15.72
CA LEU A 246 4.74 -11.32 -17.00
C LEU A 246 5.53 -12.16 -18.01
N THR A 247 5.21 -12.00 -19.29
CA THR A 247 6.03 -12.51 -20.38
C THR A 247 7.28 -11.65 -20.58
N GLU A 248 8.32 -12.19 -21.24
CA GLU A 248 9.54 -11.42 -21.54
C GLU A 248 9.24 -10.15 -22.37
N GLN A 249 8.29 -10.20 -23.28
CA GLN A 249 7.86 -9.01 -24.03
C GLN A 249 7.21 -7.95 -23.12
N GLU A 250 6.37 -8.36 -22.17
CA GLU A 250 5.75 -7.46 -21.20
C GLU A 250 6.79 -6.88 -20.24
N ILE A 251 7.79 -7.67 -19.84
CA ILE A 251 8.94 -7.21 -19.04
C ILE A 251 9.73 -6.13 -19.80
N GLY A 252 10.06 -6.37 -21.09
CA GLY A 252 10.74 -5.38 -21.91
C GLY A 252 9.99 -4.03 -21.94
N ARG A 253 8.69 -4.07 -22.20
CA ARG A 253 7.83 -2.87 -22.17
C ARG A 253 7.77 -2.21 -20.78
N ALA A 254 7.77 -2.98 -19.72
CA ALA A 254 7.80 -2.45 -18.35
C ALA A 254 9.13 -1.75 -18.06
N ILE A 255 10.26 -2.27 -18.55
CA ILE A 255 11.57 -1.62 -18.45
C ILE A 255 11.58 -0.31 -19.23
N GLU A 256 11.06 -0.27 -20.45
CA GLU A 256 10.91 0.97 -21.22
C GLU A 256 10.09 2.01 -20.47
N THR A 257 9.04 1.59 -19.76
CA THR A 257 8.13 2.49 -19.04
C THR A 257 8.69 2.96 -17.70
N PHE A 258 9.35 2.07 -16.94
CA PHE A 258 9.70 2.31 -15.54
C PHE A 258 11.20 2.27 -15.25
N GLY A 259 12.04 1.73 -16.16
CA GLY A 259 13.44 1.36 -15.90
C GLY A 259 14.29 2.48 -15.35
N GLY A 260 14.16 3.69 -15.88
CA GLY A 260 14.94 4.85 -15.39
C GLY A 260 14.66 5.13 -13.90
N LEU A 261 13.39 5.18 -13.49
CA LEU A 261 13.03 5.43 -12.10
C LEU A 261 13.28 4.20 -11.21
N MET A 262 13.16 2.99 -11.76
CA MET A 262 13.55 1.77 -11.05
C MET A 262 15.02 1.79 -10.66
N ALA A 263 15.91 2.16 -11.59
CA ALA A 263 17.35 2.27 -11.33
C ALA A 263 17.64 3.33 -10.25
N GLU A 264 17.01 4.51 -10.33
CA GLU A 264 17.15 5.58 -9.32
C GLU A 264 16.74 5.12 -7.90
N LEU A 265 15.77 4.20 -7.81
CA LEU A 265 15.26 3.63 -6.56
C LEU A 265 16.05 2.40 -6.09
N GLY A 266 17.07 1.97 -6.83
CA GLY A 266 17.86 0.79 -6.50
C GLY A 266 17.14 -0.54 -6.75
N TYR A 267 16.15 -0.55 -7.66
CA TYR A 267 15.61 -1.79 -8.22
C TYR A 267 16.55 -2.24 -9.34
N ALA A 268 17.08 -3.47 -9.24
CA ALA A 268 17.93 -4.02 -10.30
C ALA A 268 17.19 -4.05 -11.63
N GLU A 269 17.88 -3.73 -12.71
CA GLU A 269 17.34 -3.96 -14.05
C GLU A 269 17.03 -5.45 -14.21
N PRO A 270 15.92 -5.82 -14.85
CA PRO A 270 15.55 -7.21 -15.07
C PRO A 270 16.41 -7.87 -16.16
N GLY A 271 17.71 -7.73 -16.13
CA GLY A 271 18.63 -8.23 -17.13
C GLY A 271 20.07 -8.38 -16.65
N GLY A 272 20.41 -7.91 -15.46
CA GLY A 272 21.73 -8.06 -14.86
C GLY A 272 21.76 -9.20 -13.86
N GLY A 273 21.69 -10.43 -14.34
CA GLY A 273 22.02 -11.62 -13.57
C GLY A 273 23.28 -12.21 -14.20
N ASP A 274 24.39 -12.19 -13.48
CA ASP A 274 25.50 -13.12 -13.71
C ASP A 274 25.07 -14.55 -13.39
#